data_441c4b8b68f7efa4a7cd16b554ac4207
#
_entry.id   441c4b8b68f7efa4a7cd16b554ac4207
#
_cell.length_a   1.000
_cell.length_b   1.000
_cell.length_c   1.000
_cell.angle_alpha   90.00
_cell.angle_beta   90.00
_cell.angle_gamma   90.00
#
_symmetry.space_group_name_H-M   'P 1'
#
loop_
_entity.id
_entity.type
_entity.pdbx_description
1 polymer ?
#
loop_
_entity_poly.entity_id
_entity_poly.type
_entity_poly.pdbx_seq_one_letter_code
_entity_poly.pdbx_strand_id
1 'polypeptide(L)'
;MIYGLIIGIFLLGYAAIVFEHNLKIDKAAAALVTGVLCWTTYILGGADIHHAEPLLLEHVSEIAGILFFLLGAMTIVEVVDAHEGFSVITSRLKTNNPVVLLWAVSLMTFFLSSVLDNLTTAIVMISLLRKLIKDQQLRWLFAGVVVIAANAGGAWSPIGDVTTTMLWIGQQITAGAIIKGVFLTAFVSLLVPVIFLSFQLKGTLERPAEDVKLSNQSVTDRERLIVLLAGIGGLLFVPIFKTVTHLPPFMGMMLSLGVLWLLTDLLHRRKEDEHRQNLGVVHTLHKIDTASVLFFLGILLAVAALQAGGQLSDMALALDRWVGTSSETGVYVVGGLIGLLSAIIDNVPLVAASMGMYPIELASGSFFATDGLFWEYLAFTAGTGGSILIIGSAAGVAVMGLEKIPFGWYLKRVSGLALLGYLAGIAVYILQHHFAG
;
A
#
# COMPACT_ATOMS: atom_id res chain seq x y z
N MET A 1 -1.13 35.22 8.38
CA MET A 1 -0.80 35.24 6.94
C MET A 1 0.01 34.00 6.54
N ILE A 2 1.10 33.70 7.20
CA ILE A 2 1.99 32.55 6.91
C ILE A 2 1.29 31.20 7.08
N TYR A 3 0.52 31.04 8.17
CA TYR A 3 -0.30 29.86 8.42
C TYR A 3 -1.18 29.47 7.20
N GLY A 4 -1.89 30.44 6.63
CA GLY A 4 -2.69 30.22 5.43
C GLY A 4 -1.87 30.00 4.16
N LEU A 5 -0.63 30.51 4.11
CA LEU A 5 0.25 30.33 2.97
C LEU A 5 0.76 28.87 2.89
N ILE A 6 1.12 28.26 4.01
CA ILE A 6 1.51 26.84 4.07
C ILE A 6 0.37 25.95 3.60
N ILE A 7 -0.86 26.18 4.09
CA ILE A 7 -2.06 25.47 3.63
C ILE A 7 -2.25 25.67 2.11
N GLY A 8 -2.12 26.92 1.63
CA GLY A 8 -2.27 27.22 0.20
C GLY A 8 -1.25 26.47 -0.67
N ILE A 9 0.03 26.45 -0.26
CA ILE A 9 1.10 25.70 -0.95
C ILE A 9 0.78 24.21 -0.94
N PHE A 10 0.37 23.66 0.20
CA PHE A 10 0.02 22.24 0.32
C PHE A 10 -1.15 21.89 -0.60
N LEU A 11 -2.23 22.66 -0.58
CA LEU A 11 -3.42 22.41 -1.41
C LEU A 11 -3.12 22.52 -2.91
N LEU A 12 -2.30 23.50 -3.33
CA LEU A 12 -1.88 23.67 -4.73
C LEU A 12 -0.99 22.51 -5.17
N GLY A 13 0.00 22.13 -4.34
CA GLY A 13 0.86 20.99 -4.60
C GLY A 13 0.07 19.70 -4.66
N TYR A 14 -0.87 19.53 -3.74
CA TYR A 14 -1.75 18.37 -3.72
C TYR A 14 -2.66 18.30 -4.96
N ALA A 15 -3.22 19.43 -5.38
CA ALA A 15 -3.97 19.50 -6.64
C ALA A 15 -3.10 19.12 -7.84
N ALA A 16 -1.83 19.55 -7.87
CA ALA A 16 -0.89 19.16 -8.93
C ALA A 16 -0.63 17.63 -8.94
N ILE A 17 -0.56 16.98 -7.77
CA ILE A 17 -0.43 15.53 -7.63
C ILE A 17 -1.69 14.82 -8.17
N VAL A 18 -2.89 15.25 -7.76
CA VAL A 18 -4.17 14.66 -8.19
C VAL A 18 -4.39 14.81 -9.70
N PHE A 19 -3.99 15.95 -10.27
CA PHE A 19 -4.13 16.24 -11.69
C PHE A 19 -2.88 15.92 -12.53
N GLU A 20 -1.98 15.01 -12.04
CA GLU A 20 -0.74 14.66 -12.73
C GLU A 20 -0.93 14.30 -14.20
N HIS A 21 -1.96 13.53 -14.52
CA HIS A 21 -2.28 13.11 -15.88
C HIS A 21 -2.66 14.29 -16.81
N ASN A 22 -3.41 15.25 -16.26
CA ASN A 22 -3.87 16.42 -17.01
C ASN A 22 -2.73 17.44 -17.20
N LEU A 23 -1.91 17.62 -16.15
CA LEU A 23 -0.79 18.55 -16.15
C LEU A 23 0.45 17.97 -16.84
N LYS A 24 0.52 16.65 -17.02
CA LYS A 24 1.70 15.91 -17.50
C LYS A 24 2.95 16.17 -16.66
N ILE A 25 2.76 16.33 -15.36
CA ILE A 25 3.81 16.52 -14.36
C ILE A 25 3.80 15.28 -13.46
N ASP A 26 4.97 14.67 -13.26
CA ASP A 26 5.12 13.53 -12.37
C ASP A 26 4.78 13.93 -10.93
N LYS A 27 3.97 13.13 -10.24
CA LYS A 27 3.54 13.38 -8.85
C LYS A 27 4.71 13.49 -7.88
N ALA A 28 5.83 12.79 -8.12
CA ALA A 28 7.02 12.87 -7.27
C ALA A 28 7.64 14.27 -7.32
N ALA A 29 7.74 14.87 -8.52
CA ALA A 29 8.24 16.23 -8.68
C ALA A 29 7.36 17.24 -7.94
N ALA A 30 6.03 17.13 -8.10
CA ALA A 30 5.08 18.00 -7.39
C ALA A 30 5.17 17.84 -5.87
N ALA A 31 5.28 16.61 -5.36
CA ALA A 31 5.41 16.32 -3.93
C ALA A 31 6.70 16.88 -3.33
N LEU A 32 7.85 16.69 -3.99
CA LEU A 32 9.14 17.20 -3.54
C LEU A 32 9.14 18.73 -3.43
N VAL A 33 8.65 19.42 -4.49
CA VAL A 33 8.54 20.88 -4.49
C VAL A 33 7.63 21.34 -3.35
N THR A 34 6.48 20.69 -3.16
CA THR A 34 5.52 21.01 -2.11
C THR A 34 6.16 20.85 -0.72
N GLY A 35 6.81 19.73 -0.46
CA GLY A 35 7.47 19.46 0.82
C GLY A 35 8.50 20.53 1.19
N VAL A 36 9.40 20.85 0.25
CA VAL A 36 10.43 21.86 0.46
C VAL A 36 9.83 23.26 0.64
N LEU A 37 8.84 23.65 -0.18
CA LEU A 37 8.20 24.96 -0.07
C LEU A 37 7.41 25.13 1.23
N CYS A 38 6.73 24.08 1.72
CA CYS A 38 6.04 24.13 3.02
C CYS A 38 7.02 24.40 4.16
N TRP A 39 8.14 23.67 4.24
CA TRP A 39 9.17 23.89 5.25
C TRP A 39 9.86 25.23 5.10
N THR A 40 10.20 25.66 3.87
CA THR A 40 10.77 26.98 3.61
C THR A 40 9.85 28.09 4.10
N THR A 41 8.53 27.97 3.81
CA THR A 41 7.55 28.94 4.26
C THR A 41 7.40 28.95 5.77
N TYR A 42 7.46 27.78 6.42
CA TYR A 42 7.42 27.65 7.87
C TYR A 42 8.57 28.42 8.53
N ILE A 43 9.81 28.22 8.05
CA ILE A 43 11.02 28.89 8.59
C ILE A 43 11.00 30.39 8.29
N LEU A 44 10.78 30.80 7.02
CA LEU A 44 10.73 32.21 6.64
C LEU A 44 9.55 32.96 7.31
N GLY A 45 8.60 32.19 7.79
CA GLY A 45 7.46 32.67 8.55
C GLY A 45 7.71 33.13 9.96
N GLY A 46 8.94 33.06 10.43
CA GLY A 46 9.33 33.50 11.77
C GLY A 46 9.38 32.37 12.79
N ALA A 47 9.33 31.10 12.36
CA ALA A 47 9.66 29.98 13.23
C ALA A 47 11.14 30.12 13.69
N ASP A 48 11.40 29.91 14.98
CA ASP A 48 12.75 29.92 15.51
C ASP A 48 13.56 28.76 14.86
N ILE A 49 14.61 29.10 14.11
CA ILE A 49 15.41 28.12 13.39
C ILE A 49 16.06 27.10 14.33
N HIS A 50 16.39 27.51 15.56
CA HIS A 50 16.96 26.59 16.56
C HIS A 50 15.97 25.54 17.05
N HIS A 51 14.67 25.77 16.86
CA HIS A 51 13.60 24.81 17.14
C HIS A 51 13.16 24.05 15.87
N ALA A 52 13.11 24.75 14.74
CA ALA A 52 12.61 24.20 13.48
C ALA A 52 13.58 23.18 12.84
N GLU A 53 14.92 23.41 12.94
CA GLU A 53 15.91 22.50 12.37
C GLU A 53 15.93 21.13 13.08
N PRO A 54 16.00 21.02 14.42
CA PRO A 54 15.90 19.73 15.09
C PRO A 54 14.59 19.00 14.80
N LEU A 55 13.47 19.71 14.75
CA LEU A 55 12.16 19.14 14.42
C LEU A 55 12.12 18.59 12.99
N LEU A 56 12.69 19.32 12.01
CA LEU A 56 12.83 18.82 10.65
C LEU A 56 13.66 17.54 10.60
N LEU A 57 14.79 17.50 11.32
CA LEU A 57 15.67 16.32 11.34
C LEU A 57 15.00 15.12 12.01
N GLU A 58 14.19 15.32 13.03
CA GLU A 58 13.37 14.29 13.66
C GLU A 58 12.41 13.67 12.65
N HIS A 59 11.62 14.49 11.96
CA HIS A 59 10.72 14.03 10.91
C HIS A 59 11.46 13.35 9.75
N VAL A 60 12.61 13.88 9.32
CA VAL A 60 13.44 13.24 8.28
C VAL A 60 13.92 11.87 8.73
N SER A 61 14.29 11.70 10.01
CA SER A 61 14.70 10.40 10.57
C SER A 61 13.57 9.38 10.52
N GLU A 62 12.34 9.78 10.89
CA GLU A 62 11.14 8.92 10.80
C GLU A 62 10.83 8.54 9.34
N ILE A 63 10.81 9.53 8.46
CA ILE A 63 10.57 9.34 7.02
C ILE A 63 11.64 8.41 6.42
N ALA A 64 12.92 8.61 6.75
CA ALA A 64 14.01 7.76 6.26
C ALA A 64 13.80 6.29 6.65
N GLY A 65 13.33 6.01 7.87
CA GLY A 65 13.00 4.65 8.31
C GLY A 65 11.93 4.00 7.41
N ILE A 66 10.90 4.76 7.05
CA ILE A 66 9.85 4.30 6.12
C ILE A 66 10.43 4.06 4.71
N LEU A 67 11.22 5.01 4.18
CA LEU A 67 11.78 4.91 2.83
C LEU A 67 12.77 3.75 2.69
N PHE A 68 13.64 3.52 3.69
CA PHE A 68 14.55 2.37 3.68
C PHE A 68 13.79 1.04 3.78
N PHE A 69 12.71 1.01 4.58
CA PHE A 69 11.85 -0.16 4.62
C PHE A 69 11.25 -0.45 3.25
N LEU A 70 10.63 0.54 2.60
CA LEU A 70 10.02 0.40 1.28
C LEU A 70 11.04 0.00 0.22
N LEU A 71 12.20 0.66 0.18
CA LEU A 71 13.27 0.34 -0.76
C LEU A 71 13.73 -1.12 -0.62
N GLY A 72 13.89 -1.59 0.61
CA GLY A 72 14.26 -2.98 0.88
C GLY A 72 13.19 -3.97 0.45
N ALA A 73 11.92 -3.70 0.79
CA ALA A 73 10.79 -4.54 0.41
C ALA A 73 10.65 -4.63 -1.12
N MET A 74 10.61 -3.49 -1.81
CA MET A 74 10.53 -3.43 -3.27
C MET A 74 11.70 -4.17 -3.93
N THR A 75 12.92 -4.04 -3.39
CA THR A 75 14.10 -4.76 -3.91
C THR A 75 13.94 -6.27 -3.76
N ILE A 76 13.53 -6.76 -2.58
CA ILE A 76 13.30 -8.20 -2.34
C ILE A 76 12.28 -8.75 -3.34
N VAL A 77 11.16 -8.04 -3.52
CA VAL A 77 10.08 -8.48 -4.41
C VAL A 77 10.53 -8.49 -5.87
N GLU A 78 11.25 -7.45 -6.32
CA GLU A 78 11.77 -7.39 -7.69
C GLU A 78 12.84 -8.47 -7.96
N VAL A 79 13.65 -8.82 -6.95
CA VAL A 79 14.58 -9.95 -7.05
C VAL A 79 13.82 -11.27 -7.22
N VAL A 80 12.74 -11.48 -6.48
CA VAL A 80 11.88 -12.66 -6.63
C VAL A 80 11.23 -12.70 -8.02
N ASP A 81 10.77 -11.57 -8.54
CA ASP A 81 10.16 -11.47 -9.87
C ASP A 81 11.19 -11.70 -10.98
N ALA A 82 12.39 -11.10 -10.88
CA ALA A 82 13.49 -11.31 -11.84
C ALA A 82 13.89 -12.79 -11.97
N HIS A 83 13.71 -13.56 -10.89
CA HIS A 83 13.92 -15.01 -10.88
C HIS A 83 12.67 -15.81 -11.28
N GLU A 84 11.63 -15.16 -11.77
CA GLU A 84 10.33 -15.79 -12.06
C GLU A 84 9.75 -16.59 -10.89
N GLY A 85 10.05 -16.18 -9.64
CA GLY A 85 9.61 -16.88 -8.44
C GLY A 85 8.09 -17.01 -8.35
N PHE A 86 7.35 -15.98 -8.75
CA PHE A 86 5.88 -16.00 -8.73
C PHE A 86 5.27 -16.97 -9.75
N SER A 87 6.03 -17.40 -10.77
CA SER A 87 5.56 -18.41 -11.72
C SER A 87 5.27 -19.76 -11.06
N VAL A 88 5.96 -20.08 -9.97
CA VAL A 88 5.72 -21.29 -9.17
C VAL A 88 4.29 -21.35 -8.64
N ILE A 89 3.75 -20.19 -8.25
CA ILE A 89 2.38 -20.07 -7.73
C ILE A 89 1.39 -19.98 -8.88
N THR A 90 1.66 -19.13 -9.85
CA THR A 90 0.72 -18.76 -10.92
C THR A 90 0.52 -19.85 -11.98
N SER A 91 1.52 -20.71 -12.19
CA SER A 91 1.44 -21.83 -13.16
C SER A 91 0.41 -22.91 -12.78
N ARG A 92 -0.08 -22.91 -11.54
CA ARG A 92 -1.09 -23.86 -11.07
C ARG A 92 -2.52 -23.48 -11.45
N LEU A 93 -2.74 -22.27 -11.97
CA LEU A 93 -4.07 -21.80 -12.37
C LEU A 93 -4.40 -22.28 -13.80
N LYS A 94 -4.97 -23.49 -13.90
CA LYS A 94 -5.32 -24.14 -15.20
C LYS A 94 -6.81 -24.16 -15.51
N THR A 95 -7.66 -23.52 -14.69
CA THR A 95 -9.13 -23.55 -14.86
C THR A 95 -9.59 -22.70 -16.04
N ASN A 96 -10.65 -23.16 -16.74
CA ASN A 96 -11.38 -22.38 -17.75
C ASN A 96 -12.73 -21.91 -17.23
N ASN A 97 -13.06 -22.20 -15.96
CA ASN A 97 -14.27 -21.68 -15.32
C ASN A 97 -14.00 -20.29 -14.76
N PRO A 98 -14.74 -19.24 -15.21
CA PRO A 98 -14.50 -17.87 -14.78
C PRO A 98 -14.75 -17.66 -13.29
N VAL A 99 -15.70 -18.35 -12.68
CA VAL A 99 -16.00 -18.24 -11.24
C VAL A 99 -14.86 -18.83 -10.41
N VAL A 100 -14.38 -20.03 -10.78
CA VAL A 100 -13.25 -20.67 -10.09
C VAL A 100 -11.99 -19.81 -10.22
N LEU A 101 -11.75 -19.23 -11.41
CA LEU A 101 -10.62 -18.32 -11.62
C LEU A 101 -10.75 -17.04 -10.79
N LEU A 102 -11.97 -16.45 -10.71
CA LEU A 102 -12.24 -15.28 -9.90
C LEU A 102 -11.85 -15.51 -8.44
N TRP A 103 -12.33 -16.60 -7.83
CA TRP A 103 -11.99 -16.95 -6.45
C TRP A 103 -10.51 -17.19 -6.26
N ALA A 104 -9.89 -17.95 -7.15
CA ALA A 104 -8.46 -18.25 -7.06
C ALA A 104 -7.59 -16.98 -7.17
N VAL A 105 -7.88 -16.11 -8.13
CA VAL A 105 -7.19 -14.82 -8.32
C VAL A 105 -7.42 -13.90 -7.11
N SER A 106 -8.66 -13.78 -6.63
CA SER A 106 -9.01 -12.91 -5.51
C SER A 106 -8.31 -13.31 -4.22
N LEU A 107 -8.39 -14.61 -3.86
CA LEU A 107 -7.75 -15.13 -2.65
C LEU A 107 -6.22 -15.07 -2.75
N MET A 108 -5.67 -15.43 -3.92
CA MET A 108 -4.22 -15.34 -4.14
C MET A 108 -3.73 -13.89 -4.00
N THR A 109 -4.42 -12.93 -4.62
CA THR A 109 -4.11 -11.50 -4.50
C THR A 109 -4.17 -11.04 -3.06
N PHE A 110 -5.22 -11.39 -2.32
CA PHE A 110 -5.43 -11.01 -0.93
C PHE A 110 -4.26 -11.48 -0.03
N PHE A 111 -3.89 -12.74 -0.12
CA PHE A 111 -2.80 -13.28 0.69
C PHE A 111 -1.41 -12.84 0.21
N LEU A 112 -1.20 -12.70 -1.10
CA LEU A 112 0.06 -12.15 -1.61
C LEU A 112 0.26 -10.71 -1.17
N SER A 113 -0.77 -9.89 -1.24
CA SER A 113 -0.67 -8.47 -0.87
C SER A 113 -0.39 -8.26 0.62
N SER A 114 -0.74 -9.20 1.49
CA SER A 114 -0.38 -9.10 2.91
C SER A 114 1.13 -9.27 3.18
N VAL A 115 1.90 -9.70 2.17
CA VAL A 115 3.35 -9.95 2.28
C VAL A 115 4.17 -9.08 1.33
N LEU A 116 3.65 -8.83 0.09
CA LEU A 116 4.40 -8.18 -0.99
C LEU A 116 4.16 -6.68 -1.12
N ASP A 117 3.19 -6.11 -0.57
CA ASP A 117 2.51 -4.84 -0.83
C ASP A 117 1.44 -4.90 -1.94
N ASN A 118 0.52 -3.93 -1.89
CA ASN A 118 -0.64 -3.87 -2.78
C ASN A 118 -0.26 -3.53 -4.23
N LEU A 119 0.69 -2.62 -4.45
CA LEU A 119 1.13 -2.19 -5.78
C LEU A 119 1.81 -3.34 -6.53
N THR A 120 2.82 -3.93 -5.93
CA THR A 120 3.58 -5.03 -6.53
C THR A 120 2.69 -6.24 -6.79
N THR A 121 1.86 -6.60 -5.81
CA THR A 121 0.90 -7.69 -5.98
C THR A 121 -0.05 -7.44 -7.15
N ALA A 122 -0.57 -6.23 -7.29
CA ALA A 122 -1.45 -5.87 -8.42
C ALA A 122 -0.73 -6.04 -9.77
N ILE A 123 0.51 -5.56 -9.90
CA ILE A 123 1.30 -5.67 -11.14
C ILE A 123 1.53 -7.15 -11.52
N VAL A 124 1.95 -7.98 -10.55
CA VAL A 124 2.17 -9.41 -10.75
C VAL A 124 0.88 -10.10 -11.20
N MET A 125 -0.24 -9.79 -10.54
CA MET A 125 -1.52 -10.42 -10.86
C MET A 125 -2.08 -9.95 -12.20
N ILE A 126 -1.87 -8.69 -12.61
CA ILE A 126 -2.23 -8.24 -13.96
C ILE A 126 -1.40 -8.95 -15.02
N SER A 127 -0.12 -9.13 -14.81
CA SER A 127 0.74 -9.91 -15.71
C SER A 127 0.25 -11.35 -15.89
N LEU A 128 -0.25 -11.94 -14.81
CA LEU A 128 -0.89 -13.25 -14.84
C LEU A 128 -2.23 -13.23 -15.62
N LEU A 129 -3.11 -12.26 -15.34
CA LEU A 129 -4.42 -12.15 -15.99
C LEU A 129 -4.31 -12.04 -17.51
N ARG A 130 -3.28 -11.34 -18.03
CA ARG A 130 -2.99 -11.24 -19.45
C ARG A 130 -2.69 -12.60 -20.10
N LYS A 131 -2.12 -13.54 -19.37
CA LYS A 131 -1.86 -14.90 -19.83
C LYS A 131 -3.08 -15.82 -19.74
N LEU A 132 -4.04 -15.50 -18.86
CA LEU A 132 -5.20 -16.33 -18.56
C LEU A 132 -6.48 -15.92 -19.29
N ILE A 133 -6.67 -14.63 -19.56
CA ILE A 133 -7.92 -14.06 -20.06
C ILE A 133 -7.66 -13.30 -21.36
N LYS A 134 -8.22 -13.80 -22.48
CA LYS A 134 -8.11 -13.15 -23.80
C LYS A 134 -9.07 -11.94 -23.91
N ASP A 135 -10.29 -12.10 -23.44
CA ASP A 135 -11.31 -11.04 -23.52
C ASP A 135 -10.93 -9.84 -22.63
N GLN A 136 -10.82 -8.67 -23.26
CA GLN A 136 -10.36 -7.46 -22.58
C GLN A 136 -11.36 -6.95 -21.53
N GLN A 137 -12.67 -7.03 -21.80
CA GLN A 137 -13.68 -6.54 -20.85
C GLN A 137 -13.73 -7.39 -19.60
N LEU A 138 -13.64 -8.70 -19.76
CA LEU A 138 -13.58 -9.64 -18.66
C LEU A 138 -12.25 -9.45 -17.88
N ARG A 139 -11.14 -9.26 -18.58
CA ARG A 139 -9.84 -9.01 -17.95
C ARG A 139 -9.87 -7.70 -17.13
N TRP A 140 -10.51 -6.65 -17.61
CA TRP A 140 -10.71 -5.41 -16.85
C TRP A 140 -11.53 -5.62 -15.58
N LEU A 141 -12.57 -6.47 -15.64
CA LEU A 141 -13.36 -6.80 -14.45
C LEU A 141 -12.51 -7.53 -13.40
N PHE A 142 -11.75 -8.53 -13.82
CA PHE A 142 -10.81 -9.23 -12.95
C PHE A 142 -9.71 -8.30 -12.41
N ALA A 143 -9.20 -7.40 -13.23
CA ALA A 143 -8.24 -6.39 -12.82
C ALA A 143 -8.82 -5.46 -11.74
N GLY A 144 -10.08 -5.06 -11.86
CA GLY A 144 -10.78 -4.31 -10.81
C GLY A 144 -10.89 -5.09 -9.50
N VAL A 145 -11.17 -6.40 -9.57
CA VAL A 145 -11.18 -7.25 -8.38
C VAL A 145 -9.79 -7.42 -7.78
N VAL A 146 -8.74 -7.49 -8.60
CA VAL A 146 -7.35 -7.49 -8.13
C VAL A 146 -7.05 -6.22 -7.32
N VAL A 147 -7.49 -5.04 -7.75
CA VAL A 147 -7.33 -3.80 -6.97
C VAL A 147 -8.02 -3.91 -5.61
N ILE A 148 -9.28 -4.37 -5.57
CA ILE A 148 -10.01 -4.57 -4.30
C ILE A 148 -9.29 -5.58 -3.41
N ALA A 149 -8.86 -6.71 -3.97
CA ALA A 149 -8.19 -7.78 -3.23
C ALA A 149 -6.80 -7.37 -2.72
N ALA A 150 -6.04 -6.61 -3.52
CA ALA A 150 -4.72 -6.13 -3.14
C ALA A 150 -4.80 -5.12 -1.99
N ASN A 151 -5.70 -4.16 -2.07
CA ASN A 151 -5.87 -3.17 -1.01
C ASN A 151 -6.44 -3.79 0.27
N ALA A 152 -7.44 -4.67 0.15
CA ALA A 152 -7.97 -5.41 1.31
C ALA A 152 -6.90 -6.33 1.93
N GLY A 153 -6.09 -7.00 1.10
CA GLY A 153 -5.01 -7.87 1.54
C GLY A 153 -3.89 -7.11 2.25
N GLY A 154 -3.58 -5.91 1.81
CA GLY A 154 -2.57 -5.04 2.44
C GLY A 154 -3.02 -4.47 3.79
N ALA A 155 -4.31 -4.21 3.97
CA ALA A 155 -4.84 -3.48 5.11
C ALA A 155 -4.72 -4.22 6.46
N TRP A 156 -4.64 -5.55 6.49
CA TRP A 156 -4.59 -6.35 7.71
C TRP A 156 -3.18 -6.82 8.11
N SER A 157 -2.18 -6.47 7.33
CA SER A 157 -0.79 -6.89 7.59
C SER A 157 0.11 -5.66 7.79
N PRO A 158 1.07 -5.71 8.74
CA PRO A 158 1.96 -4.57 8.99
C PRO A 158 2.91 -4.26 7.84
N ILE A 159 3.04 -5.14 6.83
CA ILE A 159 3.94 -5.01 5.68
C ILE A 159 3.20 -5.04 4.33
N GLY A 160 1.88 -5.20 4.35
CA GLY A 160 1.09 -5.43 3.13
C GLY A 160 0.64 -4.14 2.42
N ASP A 161 0.70 -2.99 3.08
CA ASP A 161 0.41 -1.68 2.51
C ASP A 161 1.32 -0.63 3.16
N VAL A 162 1.71 0.38 2.41
CA VAL A 162 2.54 1.49 2.94
C VAL A 162 1.86 2.15 4.13
N THR A 163 0.54 2.29 4.11
CA THR A 163 -0.25 2.91 5.20
C THR A 163 -0.17 2.11 6.50
N THR A 164 -0.39 0.82 6.45
CA THR A 164 -0.23 -0.06 7.63
C THR A 164 1.21 -0.13 8.10
N THR A 165 2.15 -0.13 7.17
CA THR A 165 3.59 -0.08 7.49
C THR A 165 3.96 1.19 8.25
N MET A 166 3.43 2.35 7.82
CA MET A 166 3.64 3.64 8.51
C MET A 166 3.08 3.62 9.93
N LEU A 167 1.83 3.17 10.11
CA LEU A 167 1.21 3.05 11.43
C LEU A 167 1.99 2.09 12.34
N TRP A 168 2.54 1.01 11.78
CA TRP A 168 3.35 0.06 12.53
C TRP A 168 4.73 0.61 12.90
N ILE A 169 5.42 1.32 11.99
CA ILE A 169 6.70 1.98 12.25
C ILE A 169 6.50 3.09 13.28
N GLY A 170 5.44 3.89 13.14
CA GLY A 170 5.08 4.98 14.04
C GLY A 170 4.48 4.53 15.38
N GLN A 171 4.39 3.21 15.63
CA GLN A 171 3.92 2.60 16.89
C GLN A 171 2.43 2.85 17.22
N GLN A 172 1.61 3.29 16.27
CA GLN A 172 0.17 3.37 16.43
C GLN A 172 -0.47 1.99 16.52
N ILE A 173 0.12 0.99 15.83
CA ILE A 173 -0.35 -0.41 15.84
C ILE A 173 0.81 -1.38 16.06
N THR A 174 0.51 -2.52 16.67
CA THR A 174 1.40 -3.69 16.69
C THR A 174 1.05 -4.68 15.59
N ALA A 175 2.04 -5.50 15.18
CA ALA A 175 1.80 -6.53 14.16
C ALA A 175 0.72 -7.55 14.57
N GLY A 176 0.65 -7.89 15.86
CA GLY A 176 -0.34 -8.83 16.36
C GLY A 176 -1.76 -8.27 16.39
N ALA A 177 -1.91 -7.01 16.76
CA ALA A 177 -3.21 -6.35 16.88
C ALA A 177 -3.83 -6.12 15.48
N ILE A 178 -3.08 -5.56 14.54
CA ILE A 178 -3.60 -5.32 13.19
C ILE A 178 -4.04 -6.61 12.49
N ILE A 179 -3.29 -7.72 12.64
CA ILE A 179 -3.67 -9.01 12.07
C ILE A 179 -4.98 -9.51 12.69
N LYS A 180 -5.12 -9.45 14.00
CA LYS A 180 -6.32 -9.95 14.70
C LYS A 180 -7.53 -9.05 14.49
N GLY A 181 -7.35 -7.73 14.60
CA GLY A 181 -8.43 -6.75 14.54
C GLY A 181 -8.99 -6.54 13.13
N VAL A 182 -8.13 -6.59 12.12
CA VAL A 182 -8.50 -6.17 10.75
C VAL A 182 -8.65 -7.32 9.76
N PHE A 183 -8.10 -8.52 10.02
CA PHE A 183 -8.16 -9.65 9.08
C PHE A 183 -9.58 -9.99 8.64
N LEU A 184 -10.50 -10.23 9.58
CA LEU A 184 -11.88 -10.62 9.24
C LEU A 184 -12.61 -9.49 8.49
N THR A 185 -12.41 -8.27 8.93
CA THR A 185 -12.95 -7.06 8.30
C THR A 185 -12.49 -6.92 6.85
N ALA A 186 -11.19 -7.02 6.60
CA ALA A 186 -10.60 -6.98 5.27
C ALA A 186 -11.02 -8.16 4.40
N PHE A 187 -11.11 -9.34 4.99
CA PHE A 187 -11.55 -10.54 4.27
C PHE A 187 -13.01 -10.43 3.80
N VAL A 188 -13.91 -9.94 4.66
CA VAL A 188 -15.33 -9.72 4.29
C VAL A 188 -15.45 -8.62 3.25
N SER A 189 -14.65 -7.55 3.31
CA SER A 189 -14.66 -6.50 2.31
C SER A 189 -14.31 -7.01 0.90
N LEU A 190 -13.49 -8.07 0.78
CA LEU A 190 -13.22 -8.78 -0.46
C LEU A 190 -14.32 -9.79 -0.81
N LEU A 191 -14.78 -10.57 0.17
CA LEU A 191 -15.74 -11.63 -0.08
C LEU A 191 -17.05 -11.14 -0.71
N VAL A 192 -17.56 -10.00 -0.24
CA VAL A 192 -18.84 -9.46 -0.71
C VAL A 192 -18.82 -9.15 -2.22
N PRO A 193 -17.86 -8.39 -2.77
CA PRO A 193 -17.73 -8.20 -4.21
C PRO A 193 -17.54 -9.51 -5.00
N VAL A 194 -16.72 -10.43 -4.50
CA VAL A 194 -16.43 -11.70 -5.17
C VAL A 194 -17.67 -12.60 -5.25
N ILE A 195 -18.43 -12.70 -4.16
CA ILE A 195 -19.69 -13.44 -4.12
C ILE A 195 -20.68 -12.83 -5.12
N PHE A 196 -20.84 -11.50 -5.12
CA PHE A 196 -21.76 -10.82 -6.03
C PHE A 196 -21.40 -11.08 -7.50
N LEU A 197 -20.12 -10.98 -7.86
CA LEU A 197 -19.64 -11.27 -9.21
C LEU A 197 -19.77 -12.75 -9.59
N SER A 198 -19.66 -13.66 -8.63
CA SER A 198 -19.83 -15.10 -8.88
C SER A 198 -21.21 -15.44 -9.45
N PHE A 199 -22.25 -14.69 -9.09
CA PHE A 199 -23.60 -14.86 -9.66
C PHE A 199 -23.76 -14.26 -11.06
N GLN A 200 -22.91 -13.30 -11.43
CA GLN A 200 -22.97 -12.63 -12.73
C GLN A 200 -22.13 -13.32 -13.80
N LEU A 201 -21.02 -13.94 -13.41
CA LEU A 201 -20.11 -14.61 -14.34
C LEU A 201 -20.70 -15.91 -14.86
N LYS A 202 -20.78 -16.01 -16.19
CA LYS A 202 -21.28 -17.21 -16.91
C LYS A 202 -20.36 -17.54 -18.08
N GLY A 203 -20.41 -18.78 -18.54
CA GLY A 203 -19.67 -19.23 -19.73
C GLY A 203 -18.30 -19.84 -19.40
N THR A 204 -17.44 -19.90 -20.41
CA THR A 204 -16.09 -20.47 -20.34
C THR A 204 -15.08 -19.42 -20.75
N LEU A 205 -13.89 -19.46 -20.13
CA LEU A 205 -12.79 -18.56 -20.44
C LEU A 205 -12.10 -18.99 -21.73
N GLU A 206 -11.88 -18.02 -22.63
CA GLU A 206 -10.95 -18.16 -23.72
C GLU A 206 -9.56 -17.71 -23.27
N ARG A 207 -8.56 -18.57 -23.42
CA ARG A 207 -7.17 -18.23 -23.17
C ARG A 207 -6.55 -17.62 -24.41
N PRO A 208 -5.62 -16.66 -24.25
CA PRO A 208 -4.74 -16.26 -25.36
C PRO A 208 -4.02 -17.49 -25.93
N ALA A 209 -3.74 -17.48 -27.26
CA ALA A 209 -2.83 -18.47 -27.83
C ALA A 209 -1.50 -18.41 -27.04
N GLU A 210 -0.98 -19.55 -26.66
CA GLU A 210 0.33 -19.60 -26.00
C GLU A 210 1.37 -18.98 -26.94
N ASP A 211 1.72 -17.73 -26.71
CA ASP A 211 3.01 -17.26 -27.18
C ASP A 211 4.05 -18.11 -26.44
N VAL A 212 4.73 -18.96 -27.18
CA VAL A 212 5.89 -19.69 -26.73
C VAL A 212 7.00 -18.65 -26.49
N LYS A 213 6.83 -17.81 -25.45
CA LYS A 213 7.95 -17.09 -24.89
C LYS A 213 8.81 -18.15 -24.22
N LEU A 214 9.95 -18.41 -24.86
CA LEU A 214 11.07 -19.13 -24.29
C LEU A 214 11.16 -18.73 -22.81
N SER A 215 10.76 -19.63 -21.92
CA SER A 215 11.08 -19.55 -20.49
C SER A 215 12.55 -19.13 -20.43
N ASN A 216 12.84 -18.13 -19.63
CA ASN A 216 14.22 -17.66 -19.48
C ASN A 216 15.05 -18.87 -19.05
N GLN A 217 15.75 -19.53 -19.99
CA GLN A 217 16.48 -20.79 -19.78
C GLN A 217 17.62 -20.64 -18.75
N SER A 218 17.80 -19.40 -18.26
CA SER A 218 18.84 -19.03 -17.31
C SER A 218 18.53 -19.35 -15.85
N VAL A 219 17.24 -19.62 -15.49
CA VAL A 219 16.82 -19.86 -14.09
C VAL A 219 16.17 -21.25 -13.96
N THR A 220 16.72 -22.09 -13.10
CA THR A 220 16.17 -23.43 -12.83
C THR A 220 14.96 -23.35 -11.88
N ASP A 221 14.07 -24.36 -11.93
CA ASP A 221 12.90 -24.41 -11.04
C ASP A 221 13.28 -24.44 -9.54
N ARG A 222 14.46 -24.99 -9.22
CA ARG A 222 14.99 -24.96 -7.85
C ARG A 222 15.41 -23.57 -7.44
N GLU A 223 16.07 -22.82 -8.32
CA GLU A 223 16.46 -21.42 -8.05
C GLU A 223 15.23 -20.54 -7.86
N ARG A 224 14.20 -20.69 -8.72
CA ARG A 224 12.91 -19.99 -8.57
C ARG A 224 12.30 -20.22 -7.19
N LEU A 225 12.22 -21.49 -6.77
CA LEU A 225 11.65 -21.84 -5.47
C LEU A 225 12.49 -21.33 -4.29
N ILE A 226 13.82 -21.45 -4.36
CA ILE A 226 14.74 -21.00 -3.31
C ILE A 226 14.62 -19.48 -3.14
N VAL A 227 14.68 -18.71 -4.23
CA VAL A 227 14.60 -17.25 -4.18
C VAL A 227 13.22 -16.80 -3.72
N LEU A 228 12.14 -17.46 -4.18
CA LEU A 228 10.78 -17.19 -3.70
C LEU A 228 10.65 -17.40 -2.18
N LEU A 229 11.10 -18.56 -1.69
CA LEU A 229 10.99 -18.88 -0.26
C LEU A 229 11.89 -17.99 0.60
N ALA A 230 13.09 -17.65 0.12
CA ALA A 230 14.00 -16.74 0.80
C ALA A 230 13.43 -15.30 0.83
N GLY A 231 12.85 -14.81 -0.27
CA GLY A 231 12.23 -13.50 -0.34
C GLY A 231 11.02 -13.39 0.58
N ILE A 232 10.04 -14.31 0.44
CA ILE A 232 8.84 -14.33 1.30
C ILE A 232 9.25 -14.55 2.78
N GLY A 233 10.16 -15.49 3.03
CA GLY A 233 10.66 -15.76 4.38
C GLY A 233 11.36 -14.55 5.00
N GLY A 234 12.12 -13.80 4.20
CA GLY A 234 12.77 -12.55 4.60
C GLY A 234 11.77 -11.46 4.98
N LEU A 235 10.71 -11.29 4.17
CA LEU A 235 9.64 -10.32 4.48
C LEU A 235 8.89 -10.70 5.77
N LEU A 236 8.49 -11.96 5.90
CA LEU A 236 7.79 -12.46 7.11
C LEU A 236 8.68 -12.45 8.36
N PHE A 237 9.99 -12.49 8.20
CA PHE A 237 10.95 -12.41 9.32
C PHE A 237 10.98 -11.01 9.93
N VAL A 238 10.67 -9.95 9.21
CA VAL A 238 10.80 -8.56 9.70
C VAL A 238 9.96 -8.28 10.96
N PRO A 239 8.67 -8.63 11.04
CA PRO A 239 7.89 -8.48 12.26
C PRO A 239 8.46 -9.29 13.45
N ILE A 240 8.97 -10.49 13.18
CA ILE A 240 9.62 -11.34 14.20
C ILE A 240 10.89 -10.65 14.71
N PHE A 241 11.72 -10.15 13.79
CA PHE A 241 12.93 -9.41 14.11
C PHE A 241 12.66 -8.21 15.02
N LYS A 242 11.65 -7.36 14.65
CA LYS A 242 11.24 -6.22 15.49
C LYS A 242 10.82 -6.66 16.89
N THR A 243 10.04 -7.73 16.98
CA THR A 243 9.53 -8.22 18.28
C THR A 243 10.63 -8.74 19.18
N VAL A 244 11.65 -9.41 18.62
CA VAL A 244 12.75 -10.02 19.39
C VAL A 244 13.83 -9.00 19.74
N THR A 245 14.16 -8.10 18.79
CA THR A 245 15.30 -7.17 18.94
C THR A 245 14.90 -5.79 19.42
N HIS A 246 13.61 -5.43 19.31
CA HIS A 246 13.08 -4.07 19.52
C HIS A 246 13.69 -3.00 18.60
N LEU A 247 14.48 -3.41 17.60
CA LEU A 247 15.04 -2.48 16.61
C LEU A 247 13.95 -2.05 15.58
N PRO A 248 14.14 -0.88 14.93
CA PRO A 248 13.21 -0.42 13.92
C PRO A 248 13.05 -1.44 12.78
N PRO A 249 11.84 -1.58 12.18
CA PRO A 249 11.56 -2.58 11.15
C PRO A 249 12.47 -2.52 9.93
N PHE A 250 12.94 -1.32 9.54
CA PHE A 250 13.85 -1.17 8.39
C PHE A 250 15.16 -1.94 8.58
N MET A 251 15.65 -2.11 9.81
CA MET A 251 16.86 -2.89 10.09
C MET A 251 16.65 -4.37 9.75
N GLY A 252 15.49 -4.94 10.13
CA GLY A 252 15.11 -6.30 9.77
C GLY A 252 14.94 -6.47 8.25
N MET A 253 14.39 -5.44 7.59
CA MET A 253 14.23 -5.42 6.14
C MET A 253 15.58 -5.39 5.42
N MET A 254 16.51 -4.53 5.86
CA MET A 254 17.87 -4.47 5.30
C MET A 254 18.65 -5.76 5.52
N LEU A 255 18.49 -6.40 6.69
CA LEU A 255 19.09 -7.73 6.95
C LEU A 255 18.52 -8.77 5.98
N SER A 256 17.21 -8.82 5.80
CA SER A 256 16.56 -9.74 4.87
C SER A 256 17.01 -9.54 3.43
N LEU A 257 17.12 -8.28 2.98
CA LEU A 257 17.65 -7.94 1.67
C LEU A 257 19.12 -8.38 1.54
N GLY A 258 19.96 -8.08 2.52
CA GLY A 258 21.37 -8.47 2.52
C GLY A 258 21.56 -9.99 2.43
N VAL A 259 20.75 -10.76 3.19
CA VAL A 259 20.78 -12.24 3.13
C VAL A 259 20.32 -12.74 1.77
N LEU A 260 19.24 -12.19 1.20
CA LEU A 260 18.76 -12.57 -0.13
C LEU A 260 19.80 -12.24 -1.21
N TRP A 261 20.46 -11.08 -1.09
CA TRP A 261 21.53 -10.68 -2.01
C TRP A 261 22.71 -11.65 -1.98
N LEU A 262 23.20 -11.97 -0.79
CA LEU A 262 24.27 -12.97 -0.65
C LEU A 262 23.85 -14.33 -1.22
N LEU A 263 22.62 -14.75 -0.97
CA LEU A 263 22.08 -16.01 -1.47
C LEU A 263 22.07 -16.04 -3.02
N THR A 264 21.58 -14.97 -3.66
CA THR A 264 21.49 -14.87 -5.12
C THR A 264 22.88 -14.81 -5.75
N ASP A 265 23.84 -14.08 -5.16
CA ASP A 265 25.21 -14.02 -5.62
C ASP A 265 25.89 -15.41 -5.55
N LEU A 266 25.65 -16.18 -4.48
CA LEU A 266 26.15 -17.54 -4.34
C LEU A 266 25.53 -18.51 -5.36
N LEU A 267 24.21 -18.39 -5.60
CA LEU A 267 23.49 -19.21 -6.60
C LEU A 267 24.02 -18.96 -8.01
N HIS A 268 24.38 -17.71 -8.33
CA HIS A 268 24.79 -17.33 -9.68
C HIS A 268 26.31 -17.34 -9.89
N ARG A 269 27.09 -17.70 -8.88
CA ARG A 269 28.58 -17.66 -8.94
C ARG A 269 29.16 -18.43 -10.11
N ARG A 270 28.46 -19.47 -10.62
CA ARG A 270 28.92 -20.35 -11.70
C ARG A 270 28.24 -20.05 -13.04
N LYS A 271 27.35 -19.06 -13.12
CA LYS A 271 26.71 -18.65 -14.38
C LYS A 271 27.63 -17.75 -15.20
N GLU A 272 27.38 -17.69 -16.51
CA GLU A 272 28.04 -16.75 -17.41
C GLU A 272 27.79 -15.30 -16.96
N ASP A 273 28.72 -14.41 -17.19
CA ASP A 273 28.72 -13.03 -16.68
C ASP A 273 27.49 -12.25 -17.13
N GLU A 274 26.97 -12.43 -18.33
CA GLU A 274 25.77 -11.77 -18.82
C GLU A 274 24.52 -12.21 -18.05
N HIS A 275 24.33 -13.50 -17.81
CA HIS A 275 23.22 -14.01 -17.02
C HIS A 275 23.30 -13.61 -15.55
N ARG A 276 24.52 -13.59 -15.01
CA ARG A 276 24.80 -13.16 -13.65
C ARG A 276 24.47 -11.67 -13.45
N GLN A 277 24.82 -10.81 -14.41
CA GLN A 277 24.50 -9.38 -14.35
C GLN A 277 22.99 -9.14 -14.41
N ASN A 278 22.26 -9.80 -15.30
CA ASN A 278 20.82 -9.60 -15.47
C ASN A 278 19.97 -10.08 -14.29
N LEU A 279 20.44 -11.09 -13.54
CA LEU A 279 19.76 -11.64 -12.35
C LEU A 279 20.30 -11.03 -11.03
N GLY A 280 21.36 -10.22 -11.10
CA GLY A 280 21.99 -9.61 -9.94
C GLY A 280 21.11 -8.53 -9.29
N VAL A 281 21.20 -8.41 -7.97
CA VAL A 281 20.45 -7.38 -7.21
C VAL A 281 20.76 -5.97 -7.69
N VAL A 282 22.01 -5.69 -8.12
CA VAL A 282 22.39 -4.38 -8.67
C VAL A 282 21.57 -4.04 -9.93
N HIS A 283 21.36 -4.99 -10.82
CA HIS A 283 20.50 -4.79 -12.00
C HIS A 283 19.04 -4.62 -11.61
N THR A 284 18.58 -5.36 -10.61
CA THR A 284 17.24 -5.27 -10.05
C THR A 284 16.96 -3.90 -9.44
N LEU A 285 17.94 -3.27 -8.77
CA LEU A 285 17.82 -1.91 -8.23
C LEU A 285 17.47 -0.85 -9.29
N HIS A 286 17.87 -1.03 -10.54
CA HIS A 286 17.50 -0.12 -11.64
C HIS A 286 16.03 -0.24 -12.07
N LYS A 287 15.33 -1.30 -11.67
CA LYS A 287 13.92 -1.54 -11.98
C LYS A 287 12.97 -1.06 -10.90
N ILE A 288 13.50 -0.69 -9.74
CA ILE A 288 12.69 -0.21 -8.62
C ILE A 288 12.05 1.12 -9.00
N ASP A 289 10.79 1.29 -8.63
CA ASP A 289 10.06 2.55 -8.77
C ASP A 289 10.58 3.61 -7.77
N THR A 290 11.74 4.19 -8.11
CA THR A 290 12.36 5.26 -7.33
C THR A 290 11.52 6.53 -7.32
N ALA A 291 10.68 6.76 -8.34
CA ALA A 291 9.76 7.89 -8.37
C ALA A 291 8.75 7.81 -7.23
N SER A 292 8.19 6.63 -6.96
CA SER A 292 7.31 6.43 -5.80
C SER A 292 8.03 6.66 -4.47
N VAL A 293 9.29 6.25 -4.32
CA VAL A 293 10.07 6.53 -3.10
C VAL A 293 10.26 8.04 -2.90
N LEU A 294 10.57 8.78 -3.96
CA LEU A 294 10.70 10.25 -3.92
C LEU A 294 9.36 10.96 -3.70
N PHE A 295 8.27 10.41 -4.25
CA PHE A 295 6.93 10.89 -3.95
C PHE A 295 6.61 10.79 -2.45
N PHE A 296 6.88 9.64 -1.83
CA PHE A 296 6.67 9.47 -0.39
C PHE A 296 7.54 10.42 0.43
N LEU A 297 8.80 10.61 0.06
CA LEU A 297 9.66 11.61 0.71
C LEU A 297 9.00 13.01 0.68
N GLY A 298 8.60 13.47 -0.51
CA GLY A 298 8.06 14.81 -0.69
C GLY A 298 6.75 15.03 0.06
N ILE A 299 5.80 14.09 -0.05
CA ILE A 299 4.49 14.23 0.58
C ILE A 299 4.57 14.12 2.10
N LEU A 300 5.40 13.22 2.63
CA LEU A 300 5.60 13.09 4.08
C LEU A 300 6.28 14.33 4.67
N LEU A 301 7.24 14.92 3.96
CA LEU A 301 7.82 16.21 4.34
C LEU A 301 6.79 17.33 4.35
N ALA A 302 5.89 17.38 3.36
CA ALA A 302 4.82 18.37 3.32
C ALA A 302 3.85 18.23 4.50
N VAL A 303 3.46 17.00 4.84
CA VAL A 303 2.60 16.71 6.00
C VAL A 303 3.30 17.05 7.31
N ALA A 304 4.60 16.74 7.45
CA ALA A 304 5.41 17.10 8.60
C ALA A 304 5.48 18.63 8.81
N ALA A 305 5.57 19.41 7.73
CA ALA A 305 5.52 20.87 7.81
C ALA A 305 4.17 21.40 8.33
N LEU A 306 3.04 20.78 7.90
CA LEU A 306 1.71 21.10 8.44
C LEU A 306 1.57 20.72 9.92
N GLN A 307 2.21 19.62 10.33
CA GLN A 307 2.24 19.21 11.73
C GLN A 307 3.05 20.22 12.58
N ALA A 308 4.26 20.55 12.14
CA ALA A 308 5.12 21.54 12.79
C ALA A 308 4.46 22.92 12.91
N GLY A 309 3.70 23.31 11.88
CA GLY A 309 2.95 24.59 11.85
C GLY A 309 1.65 24.60 12.66
N GLY A 310 1.23 23.47 13.26
CA GLY A 310 0.02 23.32 14.05
C GLY A 310 -1.28 23.17 13.26
N GLN A 311 -1.22 23.20 11.91
CA GLN A 311 -2.41 23.11 11.05
C GLN A 311 -3.16 21.79 11.23
N LEU A 312 -2.43 20.67 11.42
CA LEU A 312 -3.06 19.37 11.64
C LEU A 312 -3.75 19.29 13.00
N SER A 313 -3.19 19.88 14.03
CA SER A 313 -3.81 19.95 15.36
C SER A 313 -5.11 20.79 15.33
N ASP A 314 -5.11 21.92 14.62
CA ASP A 314 -6.30 22.74 14.44
C ASP A 314 -7.40 22.01 13.66
N MET A 315 -7.00 21.21 12.66
CA MET A 315 -7.95 20.38 11.89
C MET A 315 -8.53 19.26 12.76
N ALA A 316 -7.71 18.62 13.61
CA ALA A 316 -8.19 17.64 14.58
C ALA A 316 -9.23 18.25 15.53
N LEU A 317 -8.92 19.41 16.12
CA LEU A 317 -9.85 20.14 16.99
C LEU A 317 -11.15 20.55 16.28
N ALA A 318 -11.08 20.92 15.01
CA ALA A 318 -12.26 21.24 14.21
C ALA A 318 -13.13 20.00 13.97
N LEU A 319 -12.52 18.86 13.61
CA LEU A 319 -13.23 17.59 13.46
C LEU A 319 -13.86 17.13 14.78
N ASP A 320 -13.12 17.27 15.88
CA ASP A 320 -13.62 16.91 17.21
C ASP A 320 -14.85 17.75 17.62
N ARG A 321 -14.85 19.05 17.35
CA ARG A 321 -16.02 19.91 17.58
C ARG A 321 -17.21 19.56 16.70
N TRP A 322 -16.96 19.08 15.48
CA TRP A 322 -18.02 18.82 14.49
C TRP A 322 -18.62 17.42 14.64
N VAL A 323 -17.79 16.41 14.90
CA VAL A 323 -18.19 14.99 14.94
C VAL A 323 -18.14 14.41 16.36
N GLY A 324 -17.23 14.89 17.23
CA GLY A 324 -17.02 14.41 18.60
C GLY A 324 -16.20 13.12 18.63
N THR A 325 -14.90 13.22 18.33
CA THR A 325 -13.96 12.06 18.31
C THR A 325 -13.68 11.46 19.70
N SER A 326 -14.16 12.09 20.76
CA SER A 326 -14.19 11.53 22.12
C SER A 326 -15.18 10.36 22.28
N SER A 327 -16.07 10.15 21.32
CA SER A 327 -17.01 9.04 21.30
C SER A 327 -16.62 7.98 20.26
N GLU A 328 -16.93 6.71 20.55
CA GLU A 328 -16.70 5.60 19.64
C GLU A 328 -17.39 5.84 18.27
N THR A 329 -18.63 6.32 18.28
CA THR A 329 -19.35 6.67 17.05
C THR A 329 -18.64 7.77 16.27
N GLY A 330 -18.09 8.77 16.94
CA GLY A 330 -17.33 9.84 16.31
C GLY A 330 -16.07 9.32 15.63
N VAL A 331 -15.36 8.39 16.28
CA VAL A 331 -14.18 7.72 15.70
C VAL A 331 -14.55 6.95 14.44
N TYR A 332 -15.66 6.19 14.45
CA TYR A 332 -16.13 5.48 13.24
C TYR A 332 -16.52 6.43 12.11
N VAL A 333 -17.17 7.56 12.44
CA VAL A 333 -17.53 8.55 11.41
C VAL A 333 -16.28 9.17 10.80
N VAL A 334 -15.33 9.62 11.61
CA VAL A 334 -14.09 10.26 11.12
C VAL A 334 -13.26 9.27 10.31
N GLY A 335 -12.98 8.07 10.83
CA GLY A 335 -12.20 7.07 10.10
C GLY A 335 -12.88 6.61 8.82
N GLY A 336 -14.22 6.45 8.83
CA GLY A 336 -14.99 6.11 7.63
C GLY A 336 -14.96 7.22 6.58
N LEU A 337 -15.02 8.50 6.97
CA LEU A 337 -14.90 9.64 6.06
C LEU A 337 -13.49 9.73 5.47
N ILE A 338 -12.44 9.53 6.27
CA ILE A 338 -11.05 9.48 5.80
C ILE A 338 -10.90 8.37 4.75
N GLY A 339 -11.47 7.19 5.01
CA GLY A 339 -11.46 6.10 4.05
C GLY A 339 -12.22 6.40 2.75
N LEU A 340 -13.34 7.12 2.80
CA LEU A 340 -14.04 7.60 1.59
C LEU A 340 -13.21 8.64 0.83
N LEU A 341 -12.51 9.52 1.53
CA LEU A 341 -11.57 10.46 0.93
C LEU A 341 -10.41 9.74 0.25
N SER A 342 -9.98 8.59 0.78
CA SER A 342 -8.96 7.73 0.16
C SER A 342 -9.35 7.23 -1.24
N ALA A 343 -10.61 7.27 -1.61
CA ALA A 343 -11.03 7.00 -2.98
C ALA A 343 -10.53 8.04 -4.00
N ILE A 344 -10.31 9.26 -3.56
CA ILE A 344 -9.90 10.40 -4.41
C ILE A 344 -8.45 10.78 -4.15
N ILE A 345 -8.07 10.73 -2.88
CA ILE A 345 -6.77 11.14 -2.35
C ILE A 345 -5.98 9.85 -2.05
N ASP A 346 -4.73 9.78 -2.48
CA ASP A 346 -3.84 8.65 -2.14
C ASP A 346 -3.88 8.38 -0.62
N ASN A 347 -3.94 7.11 -0.23
CA ASN A 347 -4.10 6.68 1.15
C ASN A 347 -2.93 7.11 2.06
N VAL A 348 -1.70 7.18 1.53
CA VAL A 348 -0.50 7.48 2.31
C VAL A 348 -0.52 8.89 2.92
N PRO A 349 -0.80 9.99 2.17
CA PRO A 349 -0.91 11.31 2.75
C PRO A 349 -2.03 11.43 3.80
N LEU A 350 -3.14 10.71 3.62
CA LEU A 350 -4.26 10.75 4.56
C LEU A 350 -3.90 10.10 5.90
N VAL A 351 -3.22 8.95 5.85
CA VAL A 351 -2.75 8.29 7.07
C VAL A 351 -1.65 9.11 7.75
N ALA A 352 -0.70 9.66 6.99
CA ALA A 352 0.32 10.56 7.55
C ALA A 352 -0.29 11.78 8.24
N ALA A 353 -1.28 12.42 7.59
CA ALA A 353 -2.00 13.55 8.19
C ALA A 353 -2.74 13.13 9.48
N SER A 354 -3.38 11.95 9.48
CA SER A 354 -4.08 11.43 10.66
C SER A 354 -3.11 11.16 11.82
N MET A 355 -1.92 10.63 11.54
CA MET A 355 -0.86 10.45 12.55
C MET A 355 -0.39 11.79 13.13
N GLY A 356 -0.29 12.82 12.31
CA GLY A 356 0.07 14.17 12.74
C GLY A 356 -1.08 14.93 13.44
N MET A 357 -2.33 14.56 13.17
CA MET A 357 -3.53 15.15 13.82
C MET A 357 -3.74 14.60 15.24
N TYR A 358 -3.53 13.31 15.41
CA TYR A 358 -3.84 12.60 16.65
C TYR A 358 -2.56 11.98 17.23
N PRO A 359 -2.02 12.51 18.35
CA PRO A 359 -0.89 11.89 19.02
C PRO A 359 -1.31 10.57 19.67
N ILE A 360 -0.34 9.65 19.84
CA ILE A 360 -0.57 8.42 20.60
C ILE A 360 -0.84 8.81 22.07
N GLU A 361 -1.97 8.39 22.59
CA GLU A 361 -2.33 8.62 23.98
C GLU A 361 -1.89 7.46 24.87
N LEU A 362 -1.27 7.78 26.00
CA LEU A 362 -0.79 6.78 26.96
C LEU A 362 -1.92 6.27 27.88
N ALA A 363 -3.08 6.88 27.84
CA ALA A 363 -4.23 6.49 28.66
C ALA A 363 -4.77 5.13 28.21
N SER A 364 -4.85 4.19 29.13
CA SER A 364 -5.42 2.85 28.87
C SER A 364 -6.91 3.01 28.49
N GLY A 365 -7.30 2.43 27.36
CA GLY A 365 -8.67 2.50 26.84
C GLY A 365 -8.96 3.71 25.96
N SER A 366 -7.99 4.57 25.67
CA SER A 366 -8.15 5.62 24.65
C SER A 366 -8.27 5.02 23.26
N PHE A 367 -9.13 5.61 22.43
CA PHE A 367 -9.25 5.25 21.01
C PHE A 367 -7.98 5.55 20.22
N PHE A 368 -7.13 6.44 20.71
CA PHE A 368 -5.87 6.87 20.10
C PHE A 368 -4.62 6.26 20.77
N ALA A 369 -4.78 5.32 21.70
CA ALA A 369 -3.65 4.55 22.26
C ALA A 369 -3.03 3.65 21.19
N THR A 370 -1.83 3.15 21.43
CA THR A 370 -1.27 2.06 20.60
C THR A 370 -2.24 0.88 20.57
N ASP A 371 -2.52 0.33 19.41
CA ASP A 371 -3.55 -0.68 19.17
C ASP A 371 -4.97 -0.20 19.50
N GLY A 372 -5.17 1.12 19.58
CA GLY A 372 -6.47 1.72 19.81
C GLY A 372 -7.39 1.61 18.58
N LEU A 373 -8.69 1.64 18.82
CA LEU A 373 -9.74 1.48 17.82
C LEU A 373 -9.54 2.35 16.58
N PHE A 374 -9.11 3.62 16.76
CA PHE A 374 -8.94 4.55 15.64
C PHE A 374 -7.88 4.05 14.63
N TRP A 375 -6.74 3.57 15.11
CA TRP A 375 -5.62 3.22 14.25
C TRP A 375 -5.85 1.96 13.44
N GLU A 376 -6.42 0.92 14.05
CA GLU A 376 -6.79 -0.30 13.33
C GLU A 376 -7.89 -0.03 12.31
N TYR A 377 -8.89 0.76 12.70
CA TYR A 377 -9.98 1.16 11.82
C TYR A 377 -9.50 2.04 10.67
N LEU A 378 -8.59 2.99 10.93
CA LEU A 378 -7.98 3.83 9.91
C LEU A 378 -7.16 3.00 8.91
N ALA A 379 -6.38 2.02 9.38
CA ALA A 379 -5.64 1.12 8.51
C ALA A 379 -6.57 0.41 7.52
N PHE A 380 -7.69 -0.10 8.01
CA PHE A 380 -8.71 -0.74 7.18
C PHE A 380 -9.36 0.26 6.21
N THR A 381 -9.88 1.37 6.73
CA THR A 381 -10.69 2.31 5.92
C THR A 381 -9.87 3.05 4.88
N ALA A 382 -8.67 3.53 5.24
CA ALA A 382 -7.78 4.21 4.29
C ALA A 382 -7.26 3.24 3.22
N GLY A 383 -6.83 2.03 3.62
CA GLY A 383 -6.34 1.03 2.68
C GLY A 383 -7.40 0.57 1.69
N THR A 384 -8.57 0.14 2.18
CA THR A 384 -9.64 -0.40 1.32
C THR A 384 -10.42 0.67 0.56
N GLY A 385 -10.56 1.88 1.14
CA GLY A 385 -11.23 3.03 0.52
C GLY A 385 -10.61 3.42 -0.82
N GLY A 386 -9.29 3.30 -0.97
CA GLY A 386 -8.57 3.52 -2.21
C GLY A 386 -9.00 2.63 -3.39
N SER A 387 -9.77 1.56 -3.14
CA SER A 387 -10.34 0.71 -4.20
C SER A 387 -11.65 1.26 -4.78
N ILE A 388 -12.33 2.18 -4.12
CA ILE A 388 -13.65 2.68 -4.55
C ILE A 388 -13.53 3.39 -5.89
N LEU A 389 -12.49 4.20 -6.09
CA LEU A 389 -12.13 4.73 -7.39
C LEU A 389 -10.74 4.21 -7.79
N ILE A 390 -10.53 3.95 -9.07
CA ILE A 390 -9.28 3.36 -9.57
C ILE A 390 -8.05 4.23 -9.32
N ILE A 391 -8.25 5.53 -9.11
CA ILE A 391 -7.20 6.53 -8.84
C ILE A 391 -6.85 6.67 -7.34
N GLY A 392 -7.62 6.03 -6.46
CA GLY A 392 -7.50 6.22 -5.00
C GLY A 392 -6.34 5.46 -4.36
N SER A 393 -5.66 4.59 -5.08
CA SER A 393 -4.50 3.84 -4.56
C SER A 393 -3.44 3.62 -5.65
N ALA A 394 -2.18 3.46 -5.23
CA ALA A 394 -1.08 3.14 -6.13
C ALA A 394 -1.37 1.87 -6.97
N ALA A 395 -1.95 0.83 -6.35
CA ALA A 395 -2.38 -0.40 -7.03
C ALA A 395 -3.41 -0.10 -8.13
N GLY A 396 -4.41 0.73 -7.84
CA GLY A 396 -5.43 1.13 -8.81
C GLY A 396 -4.86 1.89 -10.01
N VAL A 397 -4.01 2.88 -9.75
CA VAL A 397 -3.34 3.69 -10.79
C VAL A 397 -2.46 2.80 -11.69
N ALA A 398 -1.66 1.90 -11.10
CA ALA A 398 -0.83 0.96 -11.86
C ALA A 398 -1.67 0.04 -12.76
N VAL A 399 -2.74 -0.53 -12.21
CA VAL A 399 -3.67 -1.40 -12.96
C VAL A 399 -4.35 -0.63 -14.09
N MET A 400 -4.79 0.61 -13.83
CA MET A 400 -5.38 1.50 -14.84
C MET A 400 -4.41 1.73 -16.00
N GLY A 401 -3.15 2.04 -15.70
CA GLY A 401 -2.11 2.29 -16.70
C GLY A 401 -1.76 1.04 -17.50
N LEU A 402 -1.52 -0.09 -16.82
CA LEU A 402 -1.13 -1.35 -17.44
C LEU A 402 -2.21 -1.90 -18.38
N GLU A 403 -3.47 -1.94 -17.94
CA GLU A 403 -4.60 -2.48 -18.71
C GLU A 403 -5.33 -1.43 -19.56
N LYS A 404 -4.95 -0.16 -19.44
CA LYS A 404 -5.61 0.99 -20.11
C LYS A 404 -7.11 1.04 -19.80
N ILE A 405 -7.48 0.83 -18.53
CA ILE A 405 -8.86 0.84 -18.08
C ILE A 405 -9.35 2.29 -18.05
N PRO A 406 -10.41 2.65 -18.78
CA PRO A 406 -10.97 3.99 -18.67
C PRO A 406 -11.58 4.23 -17.29
N PHE A 407 -11.31 5.40 -16.68
CA PHE A 407 -11.86 5.77 -15.38
C PHE A 407 -13.40 5.60 -15.32
N GLY A 408 -14.13 6.08 -16.35
CA GLY A 408 -15.58 5.96 -16.40
C GLY A 408 -16.10 4.52 -16.52
N TRP A 409 -15.29 3.60 -17.07
CA TRP A 409 -15.63 2.18 -17.10
C TRP A 409 -15.53 1.57 -15.68
N TYR A 410 -14.43 1.83 -14.99
CA TYR A 410 -14.23 1.36 -13.62
C TYR A 410 -15.32 1.89 -12.68
N LEU A 411 -15.61 3.19 -12.77
CA LEU A 411 -16.67 3.85 -12.00
C LEU A 411 -18.03 3.14 -12.16
N LYS A 412 -18.37 2.73 -13.38
CA LYS A 412 -19.66 2.09 -13.67
C LYS A 412 -19.71 0.60 -13.30
N ARG A 413 -18.58 -0.10 -13.33
CA ARG A 413 -18.53 -1.56 -13.23
C ARG A 413 -17.93 -2.10 -11.94
N VAL A 414 -17.00 -1.38 -11.32
CA VAL A 414 -16.23 -1.85 -10.17
C VAL A 414 -16.46 -1.02 -8.91
N SER A 415 -16.57 0.32 -9.05
CA SER A 415 -16.67 1.21 -7.89
C SER A 415 -17.83 0.89 -6.95
N GLY A 416 -18.99 0.52 -7.49
CA GLY A 416 -20.14 0.11 -6.66
C GLY A 416 -19.87 -1.17 -5.87
N LEU A 417 -19.12 -2.12 -6.43
CA LEU A 417 -18.72 -3.35 -5.75
C LEU A 417 -17.68 -3.07 -4.67
N ALA A 418 -16.70 -2.23 -4.97
CA ALA A 418 -15.69 -1.81 -4.01
C ALA A 418 -16.32 -1.08 -2.81
N LEU A 419 -17.26 -0.15 -3.08
CA LEU A 419 -18.01 0.54 -2.04
C LEU A 419 -18.84 -0.42 -1.19
N LEU A 420 -19.51 -1.40 -1.81
CA LEU A 420 -20.28 -2.41 -1.09
C LEU A 420 -19.37 -3.25 -0.17
N GLY A 421 -18.21 -3.68 -0.68
CA GLY A 421 -17.20 -4.39 0.12
C GLY A 421 -16.67 -3.53 1.28
N TYR A 422 -16.36 -2.26 1.02
CA TYR A 422 -15.91 -1.30 2.01
C TYR A 422 -16.93 -1.13 3.15
N LEU A 423 -18.21 -0.90 2.83
CA LEU A 423 -19.27 -0.76 3.82
C LEU A 423 -19.52 -2.07 4.60
N ALA A 424 -19.46 -3.21 3.93
CA ALA A 424 -19.58 -4.51 4.59
C ALA A 424 -18.43 -4.74 5.60
N GLY A 425 -17.20 -4.38 5.23
CA GLY A 425 -16.07 -4.42 6.14
C GLY A 425 -16.26 -3.50 7.35
N ILE A 426 -16.67 -2.24 7.14
CA ILE A 426 -17.00 -1.32 8.24
C ILE A 426 -18.02 -1.95 9.20
N ALA A 427 -19.10 -2.51 8.66
CA ALA A 427 -20.13 -3.15 9.49
C ALA A 427 -19.55 -4.31 10.32
N VAL A 428 -18.68 -5.13 9.72
CA VAL A 428 -18.01 -6.22 10.44
C VAL A 428 -17.07 -5.67 11.52
N TYR A 429 -16.30 -4.63 11.24
CA TYR A 429 -15.41 -4.03 12.23
C TYR A 429 -16.18 -3.51 13.46
N ILE A 430 -17.26 -2.77 13.24
CA ILE A 430 -18.14 -2.27 14.30
C ILE A 430 -18.74 -3.43 15.12
N LEU A 431 -19.20 -4.49 14.43
CA LEU A 431 -19.75 -5.66 15.12
C LEU A 431 -18.70 -6.40 15.94
N GLN A 432 -17.47 -6.58 15.41
CA GLN A 432 -16.37 -7.21 16.16
C GLN A 432 -16.07 -6.45 17.46
N HIS A 433 -15.97 -5.13 17.41
CA HIS A 433 -15.71 -4.32 18.60
C HIS A 433 -16.90 -4.31 19.57
N HIS A 434 -18.12 -4.27 19.08
CA HIS A 434 -19.33 -4.32 19.94
C HIS A 434 -19.49 -5.65 20.69
N PHE A 435 -19.03 -6.77 20.11
CA PHE A 435 -19.13 -8.11 20.74
C PHE A 435 -17.86 -8.53 21.48
N ALA A 436 -16.74 -7.82 21.30
CA ALA A 436 -15.49 -8.11 21.99
C ALA A 436 -15.32 -7.32 23.31
N GLY A 437 -16.08 -6.23 23.51
CA GLY A 437 -16.20 -5.47 24.75
C GLY A 437 -17.39 -5.94 25.56
#